data_e841978ee660ae4272b99a43d03152c9
#
_entry.id   e841978ee660ae4272b99a43d03152c9
#
_cell.length_a   1.000
_cell.length_b   1.000
_cell.length_c   1.000
_cell.angle_alpha   90.00
_cell.angle_beta   90.00
_cell.angle_gamma   90.00
#
_symmetry.space_group_name_H-M   'P 1'
#
loop_
_entity.id
_entity.type
_entity.pdbx_description
1 polymer ?
#
loop_
_entity_poly.entity_id
_entity_poly.type
_entity_poly.pdbx_seq_one_letter_code
_entity_poly.pdbx_strand_id
1 'polypeptide(L)'
;EVNDFRAVVGMGIRAVYEGSHVLIGSERFMRENAIDLLPLPGSFSVSSDRQMDNMYLKQKAEEIESKGKTVVFLAIDNEAVAVAGIGDKIRDTSKSAIGEIKDMGIEVIMLTGDNEVIAHTVGREVGIPCVKANLKPDDKSDIIRKIQQNGKVVGMIGDGINDAPALATADVSFAIGTATEIAMEAANITLVRGDILKAGEALKLSKQIMKTIKQNLFWAFGYNVLAIPLAAFGLLNPMIAAGAMAFSSVSVVSNSLRLRNFKLGAKVS
;
A
#
# COMPACT_ATOMS: atom_id res chain seq x y z
N GLU A 1 -37.41 10.73 -9.11
CA GLU A 1 -36.92 11.61 -8.01
C GLU A 1 -36.71 10.76 -6.76
N VAL A 2 -35.62 11.00 -6.03
CA VAL A 2 -35.36 10.27 -4.78
C VAL A 2 -35.83 11.12 -3.62
N ASN A 3 -36.69 10.56 -2.79
CA ASN A 3 -37.28 11.21 -1.62
C ASN A 3 -36.88 10.44 -0.33
N ASP A 4 -36.99 11.08 0.83
CA ASP A 4 -36.69 10.52 2.18
C ASP A 4 -35.39 9.74 2.29
N PHE A 5 -34.33 10.27 1.66
CA PHE A 5 -33.00 9.65 1.71
C PHE A 5 -32.40 9.72 3.12
N ARG A 6 -32.03 8.58 3.67
CA ARG A 6 -31.35 8.48 4.98
C ARG A 6 -30.21 7.48 4.93
N ALA A 7 -29.04 7.92 5.37
CA ALA A 7 -27.89 7.06 5.57
C ALA A 7 -27.83 6.58 7.03
N VAL A 8 -27.61 5.27 7.21
CA VAL A 8 -27.36 4.64 8.51
C VAL A 8 -25.90 4.25 8.55
N VAL A 9 -25.12 4.93 9.39
CA VAL A 9 -23.66 4.79 9.44
C VAL A 9 -23.27 3.34 9.69
N GLY A 10 -22.40 2.79 8.84
CA GLY A 10 -21.89 1.43 8.94
C GLY A 10 -22.87 0.31 8.56
N MET A 11 -24.08 0.63 8.11
CA MET A 11 -25.12 -0.35 7.76
C MET A 11 -25.61 -0.23 6.33
N GLY A 12 -26.03 0.97 5.90
CA GLY A 12 -26.61 1.14 4.59
C GLY A 12 -27.38 2.46 4.42
N ILE A 13 -28.18 2.53 3.38
CA ILE A 13 -29.03 3.66 3.05
C ILE A 13 -30.47 3.19 2.81
N ARG A 14 -31.43 4.08 3.10
CA ARG A 14 -32.83 3.92 2.73
C ARG A 14 -33.33 5.16 2.01
N ALA A 15 -34.23 4.99 1.05
CA ALA A 15 -34.83 6.06 0.29
C ALA A 15 -36.19 5.62 -0.28
N VAL A 16 -36.97 6.59 -0.76
CA VAL A 16 -38.15 6.32 -1.60
C VAL A 16 -37.82 6.75 -3.03
N TYR A 17 -37.92 5.82 -3.97
CA TYR A 17 -37.69 6.04 -5.39
C TYR A 17 -38.94 5.68 -6.18
N GLU A 18 -39.52 6.65 -6.87
CA GLU A 18 -40.76 6.47 -7.66
C GLU A 18 -41.91 5.80 -6.89
N GLY A 19 -42.03 6.11 -5.59
CA GLY A 19 -43.06 5.57 -4.71
C GLY A 19 -42.71 4.25 -4.03
N SER A 20 -41.62 3.56 -4.41
CA SER A 20 -41.18 2.34 -3.79
C SER A 20 -40.10 2.59 -2.71
N HIS A 21 -40.16 1.84 -1.62
CA HIS A 21 -39.16 1.86 -0.57
C HIS A 21 -37.93 1.08 -1.00
N VAL A 22 -36.78 1.74 -1.07
CA VAL A 22 -35.50 1.16 -1.48
C VAL A 22 -34.55 1.13 -0.30
N LEU A 23 -33.96 -0.04 -0.02
CA LEU A 23 -32.88 -0.22 0.95
C LEU A 23 -31.67 -0.80 0.26
N ILE A 24 -30.49 -0.23 0.55
CA ILE A 24 -29.20 -0.77 0.10
C ILE A 24 -28.28 -0.85 1.32
N GLY A 25 -27.73 -2.02 1.61
CA GLY A 25 -26.85 -2.16 2.77
C GLY A 25 -26.42 -3.59 3.07
N SER A 26 -25.79 -3.75 4.24
CA SER A 26 -25.28 -5.03 4.73
C SER A 26 -26.41 -6.03 5.02
N GLU A 27 -26.08 -7.31 5.11
CA GLU A 27 -27.02 -8.36 5.55
C GLU A 27 -27.68 -8.00 6.89
N ARG A 28 -26.90 -7.44 7.84
CA ARG A 28 -27.41 -6.97 9.11
C ARG A 28 -28.48 -5.88 8.93
N PHE A 29 -28.23 -4.93 8.03
CA PHE A 29 -29.18 -3.85 7.75
C PHE A 29 -30.50 -4.38 7.16
N MET A 30 -30.44 -5.41 6.30
CA MET A 30 -31.62 -6.08 5.78
C MET A 30 -32.43 -6.73 6.90
N ARG A 31 -31.80 -7.48 7.80
CA ARG A 31 -32.45 -8.13 8.94
C ARG A 31 -33.10 -7.14 9.91
N GLU A 32 -32.44 -6.03 10.23
CA GLU A 32 -32.98 -4.98 11.11
C GLU A 32 -34.21 -4.28 10.52
N ASN A 33 -34.39 -4.32 9.20
CA ASN A 33 -35.56 -3.83 8.49
C ASN A 33 -36.57 -4.93 8.12
N ALA A 34 -36.50 -6.09 8.76
CA ALA A 34 -37.40 -7.23 8.56
C ALA A 34 -37.39 -7.77 7.11
N ILE A 35 -36.27 -7.67 6.41
CA ILE A 35 -36.08 -8.25 5.09
C ILE A 35 -35.40 -9.59 5.26
N ASP A 36 -36.12 -10.67 4.99
CA ASP A 36 -35.60 -12.03 5.10
C ASP A 36 -34.75 -12.37 3.86
N LEU A 37 -33.46 -12.61 4.10
CA LEU A 37 -32.51 -13.16 3.12
C LEU A 37 -32.45 -14.69 3.17
N LEU A 38 -33.16 -15.31 4.11
CA LEU A 38 -33.26 -16.76 4.30
C LEU A 38 -34.72 -17.13 4.66
N PRO A 39 -35.26 -18.25 4.11
CA PRO A 39 -36.46 -18.84 4.66
C PRO A 39 -36.16 -19.31 6.08
N LEU A 40 -36.91 -18.81 7.07
CA LEU A 40 -36.86 -19.34 8.43
C LEU A 40 -37.26 -20.83 8.39
N PRO A 41 -36.53 -21.75 9.06
CA PRO A 41 -36.98 -23.14 9.19
C PRO A 41 -38.37 -23.16 9.85
N GLY A 42 -39.41 -23.51 9.10
CA GLY A 42 -40.77 -23.60 9.61
C GLY A 42 -41.76 -22.53 9.15
N SER A 43 -41.37 -21.54 8.35
CA SER A 43 -42.32 -20.56 7.76
C SER A 43 -42.94 -21.13 6.50
N PHE A 44 -44.16 -21.66 6.62
CA PHE A 44 -44.94 -22.29 5.53
C PHE A 44 -45.67 -21.31 4.58
N SER A 45 -45.31 -20.03 4.53
CA SER A 45 -46.11 -19.01 3.85
C SER A 45 -45.41 -18.25 2.72
N VAL A 46 -44.21 -18.65 2.32
CA VAL A 46 -43.50 -18.01 1.19
C VAL A 46 -43.62 -18.90 -0.05
N SER A 47 -44.00 -18.33 -1.21
CA SER A 47 -44.06 -19.07 -2.48
C SER A 47 -42.71 -19.72 -2.80
N SER A 48 -42.73 -20.92 -3.38
CA SER A 48 -41.55 -21.71 -3.74
C SER A 48 -40.53 -20.91 -4.57
N ASP A 49 -40.99 -20.01 -5.38
CA ASP A 49 -40.15 -19.16 -6.23
C ASP A 49 -39.31 -18.13 -5.40
N ARG A 50 -39.91 -17.50 -4.38
CA ARG A 50 -39.20 -16.56 -3.50
C ARG A 50 -38.12 -17.25 -2.64
N GLN A 51 -38.34 -18.50 -2.24
CA GLN A 51 -37.32 -19.26 -1.51
C GLN A 51 -36.11 -19.58 -2.39
N MET A 52 -36.33 -19.87 -3.67
CA MET A 52 -35.25 -20.10 -4.63
C MET A 52 -34.47 -18.81 -4.91
N ASP A 53 -35.14 -17.67 -5.05
CA ASP A 53 -34.48 -16.37 -5.30
C ASP A 53 -33.60 -15.94 -4.13
N ASN A 54 -34.08 -16.04 -2.89
CA ASN A 54 -33.31 -15.70 -1.70
C ASN A 54 -32.10 -16.62 -1.49
N MET A 55 -32.26 -17.92 -1.78
CA MET A 55 -31.16 -18.88 -1.72
C MET A 55 -30.09 -18.56 -2.79
N TYR A 56 -30.53 -18.15 -3.99
CA TYR A 56 -29.64 -17.72 -5.06
C TYR A 56 -28.87 -16.45 -4.69
N LEU A 57 -29.55 -15.43 -4.12
CA LEU A 57 -28.90 -14.19 -3.67
C LEU A 57 -27.85 -14.47 -2.60
N LYS A 58 -28.13 -15.38 -1.66
CA LYS A 58 -27.17 -15.77 -0.63
C LYS A 58 -25.95 -16.49 -1.20
N GLN A 59 -26.15 -17.44 -2.11
CA GLN A 59 -25.04 -18.12 -2.79
C GLN A 59 -24.18 -17.13 -3.57
N LYS A 60 -24.79 -16.14 -4.22
CA LYS A 60 -24.07 -15.08 -4.91
C LYS A 60 -23.32 -14.16 -3.95
N ALA A 61 -23.90 -13.86 -2.77
CA ALA A 61 -23.23 -13.12 -1.73
C ALA A 61 -21.95 -13.84 -1.25
N GLU A 62 -22.03 -15.13 -0.97
CA GLU A 62 -20.89 -15.96 -0.58
C GLU A 62 -19.81 -16.01 -1.69
N GLU A 63 -20.23 -16.10 -2.95
CA GLU A 63 -19.30 -16.03 -4.08
C GLU A 63 -18.58 -14.67 -4.16
N ILE A 64 -19.29 -13.58 -3.91
CA ILE A 64 -18.75 -12.22 -3.91
C ILE A 64 -17.79 -12.02 -2.74
N GLU A 65 -18.15 -12.49 -1.53
CA GLU A 65 -17.29 -12.46 -0.35
C GLU A 65 -16.01 -13.27 -0.54
N SER A 66 -16.11 -14.45 -1.15
CA SER A 66 -14.94 -15.30 -1.45
C SER A 66 -13.94 -14.63 -2.39
N LYS A 67 -14.41 -13.67 -3.20
CA LYS A 67 -13.58 -12.81 -4.06
C LYS A 67 -13.02 -11.58 -3.33
N GLY A 68 -13.20 -11.49 -2.01
CA GLY A 68 -12.68 -10.38 -1.20
C GLY A 68 -13.42 -9.06 -1.39
N LYS A 69 -14.69 -9.08 -1.77
CA LYS A 69 -15.52 -7.87 -1.92
C LYS A 69 -16.51 -7.74 -0.77
N THR A 70 -16.79 -6.51 -0.37
CA THR A 70 -17.86 -6.22 0.57
C THR A 70 -19.20 -6.44 -0.12
N VAL A 71 -20.06 -7.26 0.49
CA VAL A 71 -21.39 -7.55 -0.03
C VAL A 71 -22.39 -6.50 0.44
N VAL A 72 -23.18 -6.00 -0.49
CA VAL A 72 -24.36 -5.18 -0.21
C VAL A 72 -25.57 -5.78 -0.92
N PHE A 73 -26.72 -5.75 -0.22
CA PHE A 73 -28.01 -6.17 -0.73
C PHE A 73 -28.84 -4.98 -1.12
N LEU A 74 -29.65 -5.13 -2.15
CA LEU A 74 -30.68 -4.20 -2.55
C LEU A 74 -32.05 -4.83 -2.26
N ALA A 75 -32.89 -4.11 -1.55
CA ALA A 75 -34.28 -4.49 -1.36
C ALA A 75 -35.23 -3.37 -1.84
N ILE A 76 -36.34 -3.78 -2.42
CA ILE A 76 -37.41 -2.90 -2.89
C ILE A 76 -38.72 -3.42 -2.28
N ASP A 77 -39.49 -2.52 -1.65
CA ASP A 77 -40.80 -2.82 -1.01
C ASP A 77 -40.73 -4.10 -0.12
N ASN A 78 -39.70 -4.17 0.74
CA ASN A 78 -39.42 -5.28 1.67
C ASN A 78 -39.01 -6.62 1.03
N GLU A 79 -38.67 -6.65 -0.25
CA GLU A 79 -38.16 -7.82 -0.93
C GLU A 79 -36.71 -7.62 -1.37
N ALA A 80 -35.81 -8.56 -1.04
CA ALA A 80 -34.45 -8.56 -1.55
C ALA A 80 -34.45 -8.92 -3.04
N VAL A 81 -33.96 -8.00 -3.89
CA VAL A 81 -34.01 -8.14 -5.35
C VAL A 81 -32.65 -8.31 -5.99
N ALA A 82 -31.58 -7.89 -5.31
CA ALA A 82 -30.23 -8.01 -5.85
C ALA A 82 -29.16 -8.03 -4.77
N VAL A 83 -28.01 -8.57 -5.13
CA VAL A 83 -26.77 -8.49 -4.35
C VAL A 83 -25.66 -7.94 -5.22
N ALA A 84 -24.84 -7.06 -4.65
CA ALA A 84 -23.70 -6.48 -5.33
C ALA A 84 -22.44 -6.55 -4.47
N GLY A 85 -21.28 -6.65 -5.12
CA GLY A 85 -19.98 -6.61 -4.46
C GLY A 85 -19.33 -5.25 -4.64
N ILE A 86 -19.01 -4.60 -3.53
CA ILE A 86 -18.21 -3.38 -3.51
C ILE A 86 -16.79 -3.75 -3.15
N GLY A 87 -15.83 -3.31 -3.91
CA GLY A 87 -14.42 -3.53 -3.63
C GLY A 87 -13.57 -2.49 -4.35
N ASP A 88 -12.51 -2.06 -3.70
CA ASP A 88 -11.56 -1.16 -4.30
C ASP A 88 -10.76 -1.89 -5.39
N LYS A 89 -10.56 -1.22 -6.51
CA LYS A 89 -9.72 -1.76 -7.57
C LYS A 89 -8.25 -1.64 -7.17
N ILE A 90 -7.54 -2.77 -7.13
CA ILE A 90 -6.09 -2.77 -7.00
C ILE A 90 -5.51 -2.03 -8.22
N ARG A 91 -4.56 -1.12 -7.97
CA ARG A 91 -3.89 -0.39 -9.06
C ARG A 91 -3.08 -1.35 -9.92
N ASP A 92 -3.16 -1.20 -11.22
CA ASP A 92 -2.49 -2.08 -12.19
C ASP A 92 -0.96 -2.12 -11.99
N THR A 93 -0.38 -1.04 -11.44
CA THR A 93 1.05 -0.90 -11.12
C THR A 93 1.47 -1.60 -9.82
N SER A 94 0.52 -1.96 -8.92
CA SER A 94 0.85 -2.47 -7.59
C SER A 94 1.64 -3.76 -7.62
N LYS A 95 1.23 -4.72 -8.46
CA LYS A 95 1.91 -6.02 -8.58
C LYS A 95 3.35 -5.87 -9.08
N SER A 96 3.56 -5.03 -10.09
CA SER A 96 4.91 -4.77 -10.62
C SER A 96 5.78 -4.05 -9.60
N ALA A 97 5.23 -3.06 -8.89
CA ALA A 97 5.94 -2.32 -7.85
C ALA A 97 6.40 -3.23 -6.70
N ILE A 98 5.52 -4.13 -6.22
CA ILE A 98 5.85 -5.12 -5.20
C ILE A 98 6.93 -6.08 -5.70
N GLY A 99 6.82 -6.55 -6.96
CA GLY A 99 7.85 -7.39 -7.58
C GLY A 99 9.22 -6.70 -7.59
N GLU A 100 9.29 -5.45 -8.03
CA GLU A 100 10.54 -4.67 -8.05
C GLU A 100 11.16 -4.48 -6.66
N ILE A 101 10.34 -4.24 -5.62
CA ILE A 101 10.82 -4.13 -4.24
C ILE A 101 11.39 -5.47 -3.75
N LYS A 102 10.72 -6.59 -4.05
CA LYS A 102 11.18 -7.94 -3.71
C LYS A 102 12.48 -8.31 -4.45
N ASP A 103 12.62 -7.93 -5.71
CA ASP A 103 13.84 -8.15 -6.50
C ASP A 103 15.05 -7.38 -5.93
N MET A 104 14.82 -6.33 -5.15
CA MET A 104 15.87 -5.64 -4.39
C MET A 104 16.28 -6.37 -3.10
N GLY A 105 15.70 -7.54 -2.81
CA GLY A 105 15.95 -8.33 -1.59
C GLY A 105 15.21 -7.80 -0.37
N ILE A 106 14.14 -7.02 -0.55
CA ILE A 106 13.31 -6.46 0.53
C ILE A 106 12.10 -7.37 0.75
N GLU A 107 11.91 -7.80 1.99
CA GLU A 107 10.72 -8.53 2.42
C GLU A 107 9.53 -7.55 2.48
N VAL A 108 8.40 -7.93 1.87
CA VAL A 108 7.19 -7.10 1.85
C VAL A 108 6.12 -7.75 2.70
N ILE A 109 5.55 -6.98 3.62
CA ILE A 109 4.47 -7.39 4.53
C ILE A 109 3.30 -6.43 4.33
N MET A 110 2.08 -6.95 4.19
CA MET A 110 0.86 -6.16 4.15
C MET A 110 0.25 -6.07 5.55
N LEU A 111 0.00 -4.84 6.01
CA LEU A 111 -0.68 -4.54 7.28
C LEU A 111 -2.00 -3.81 6.96
N THR A 112 -3.14 -4.43 7.28
CA THR A 112 -4.45 -3.85 6.97
C THR A 112 -5.46 -4.01 8.09
N GLY A 113 -6.40 -3.08 8.18
CA GLY A 113 -7.58 -3.20 9.04
C GLY A 113 -8.70 -4.04 8.42
N ASP A 114 -8.58 -4.44 7.14
CA ASP A 114 -9.57 -5.29 6.47
C ASP A 114 -9.62 -6.69 7.10
N ASN A 115 -10.71 -7.39 6.85
CA ASN A 115 -10.86 -8.77 7.28
C ASN A 115 -9.88 -9.71 6.55
N GLU A 116 -9.65 -10.90 7.11
CA GLU A 116 -8.69 -11.88 6.60
C GLU A 116 -8.96 -12.30 5.15
N VAL A 117 -10.22 -12.46 4.75
CA VAL A 117 -10.60 -12.92 3.41
C VAL A 117 -10.18 -11.89 2.36
N ILE A 118 -10.53 -10.62 2.59
CA ILE A 118 -10.16 -9.50 1.72
C ILE A 118 -8.64 -9.36 1.67
N ALA A 119 -8.01 -9.29 2.85
CA ALA A 119 -6.58 -9.08 2.99
C ALA A 119 -5.74 -10.14 2.27
N HIS A 120 -6.07 -11.43 2.47
CA HIS A 120 -5.38 -12.52 1.80
C HIS A 120 -5.66 -12.58 0.29
N THR A 121 -6.84 -12.17 -0.15
CA THR A 121 -7.17 -12.10 -1.59
C THR A 121 -6.33 -11.02 -2.27
N VAL A 122 -6.28 -9.81 -1.70
CA VAL A 122 -5.42 -8.72 -2.18
C VAL A 122 -3.95 -9.14 -2.15
N GLY A 123 -3.47 -9.70 -1.02
CA GLY A 123 -2.09 -10.15 -0.87
C GLY A 123 -1.66 -11.14 -1.95
N ARG A 124 -2.52 -12.12 -2.29
CA ARG A 124 -2.26 -13.08 -3.39
C ARG A 124 -2.20 -12.39 -4.75
N GLU A 125 -3.11 -11.45 -5.02
CA GLU A 125 -3.19 -10.77 -6.30
C GLU A 125 -1.94 -9.91 -6.57
N VAL A 126 -1.47 -9.18 -5.54
CA VAL A 126 -0.25 -8.35 -5.65
C VAL A 126 1.05 -9.11 -5.38
N GLY A 127 0.96 -10.37 -4.95
CA GLY A 127 2.14 -11.23 -4.71
C GLY A 127 2.81 -11.00 -3.34
N ILE A 128 2.07 -10.59 -2.30
CA ILE A 128 2.57 -10.46 -0.91
C ILE A 128 2.13 -11.70 -0.11
N PRO A 129 3.07 -12.59 0.29
CA PRO A 129 2.75 -13.80 1.03
C PRO A 129 2.46 -13.55 2.51
N CYS A 130 3.09 -12.52 3.10
CA CYS A 130 2.92 -12.18 4.51
C CYS A 130 1.87 -11.08 4.67
N VAL A 131 0.69 -11.46 5.15
CA VAL A 131 -0.45 -10.55 5.37
C VAL A 131 -0.85 -10.58 6.83
N LYS A 132 -1.09 -9.42 7.42
CA LYS A 132 -1.64 -9.22 8.75
C LYS A 132 -2.92 -8.41 8.62
N ALA A 133 -4.05 -9.04 8.92
CA ALA A 133 -5.40 -8.50 8.79
C ALA A 133 -5.99 -8.08 10.13
N ASN A 134 -7.16 -7.45 10.11
CA ASN A 134 -7.92 -7.02 11.29
C ASN A 134 -7.14 -6.12 12.25
N LEU A 135 -6.16 -5.36 11.77
CA LEU A 135 -5.27 -4.56 12.60
C LEU A 135 -5.91 -3.21 12.96
N LYS A 136 -5.79 -2.83 14.22
CA LYS A 136 -6.00 -1.46 14.67
C LYS A 136 -4.76 -0.59 14.37
N PRO A 137 -4.88 0.74 14.38
CA PRO A 137 -3.73 1.62 14.14
C PRO A 137 -2.51 1.31 15.04
N ASP A 138 -2.73 1.08 16.33
CA ASP A 138 -1.66 0.77 17.28
C ASP A 138 -0.98 -0.57 17.00
N ASP A 139 -1.74 -1.59 16.59
CA ASP A 139 -1.21 -2.91 16.26
C ASP A 139 -0.16 -2.85 15.15
N LYS A 140 -0.35 -1.93 14.16
CA LYS A 140 0.62 -1.73 13.07
C LYS A 140 1.96 -1.25 13.61
N SER A 141 1.95 -0.28 14.54
CA SER A 141 3.16 0.24 15.19
C SER A 141 3.87 -0.85 16.01
N ASP A 142 3.12 -1.68 16.72
CA ASP A 142 3.69 -2.76 17.51
C ASP A 142 4.34 -3.85 16.66
N ILE A 143 3.76 -4.16 15.51
CA ILE A 143 4.37 -5.09 14.54
C ILE A 143 5.70 -4.52 14.02
N ILE A 144 5.75 -3.22 13.68
CA ILE A 144 6.97 -2.54 13.23
C ILE A 144 8.05 -2.63 14.32
N ARG A 145 7.73 -2.27 15.58
CA ARG A 145 8.67 -2.37 16.70
C ARG A 145 9.21 -3.78 16.91
N LYS A 146 8.37 -4.80 16.80
CA LYS A 146 8.80 -6.21 16.91
C LYS A 146 9.78 -6.60 15.80
N ILE A 147 9.57 -6.12 14.58
CA ILE A 147 10.48 -6.39 13.46
C ILE A 147 11.83 -5.68 13.68
N GLN A 148 11.79 -4.41 14.13
CA GLN A 148 12.99 -3.63 14.46
C GLN A 148 13.80 -4.25 15.61
N GLN A 149 13.14 -4.77 16.64
CA GLN A 149 13.80 -5.48 17.77
C GLN A 149 14.57 -6.72 17.30
N ASN A 150 14.21 -7.32 16.17
CA ASN A 150 14.97 -8.40 15.54
C ASN A 150 16.15 -7.90 14.68
N GLY A 151 16.52 -6.63 14.77
CA GLY A 151 17.64 -6.03 14.04
C GLY A 151 17.37 -5.73 12.58
N LYS A 152 16.11 -5.77 12.13
CA LYS A 152 15.71 -5.41 10.76
C LYS A 152 15.40 -3.91 10.66
N VAL A 153 15.78 -3.30 9.53
CA VAL A 153 15.36 -1.94 9.15
C VAL A 153 13.99 -2.01 8.47
N VAL A 154 13.05 -1.22 8.95
CA VAL A 154 11.66 -1.26 8.51
C VAL A 154 11.29 0.01 7.75
N GLY A 155 10.83 -0.15 6.51
CA GLY A 155 10.15 0.89 5.75
C GLY A 155 8.63 0.75 5.88
N MET A 156 7.91 1.85 6.12
CA MET A 156 6.43 1.88 6.13
C MET A 156 5.91 2.74 4.99
N ILE A 157 4.91 2.25 4.28
CA ILE A 157 4.16 2.99 3.27
C ILE A 157 2.71 3.08 3.73
N GLY A 158 2.16 4.29 3.83
CA GLY A 158 0.78 4.51 4.28
C GLY A 158 0.17 5.77 3.68
N ASP A 159 -1.14 5.89 3.72
CA ASP A 159 -1.90 6.98 3.09
C ASP A 159 -2.83 7.75 4.03
N GLY A 160 -3.11 7.23 5.21
CA GLY A 160 -4.15 7.73 6.09
C GLY A 160 -3.69 8.20 7.47
N ILE A 161 -4.60 8.88 8.17
CA ILE A 161 -4.43 9.27 9.58
C ILE A 161 -4.15 8.04 10.45
N ASN A 162 -4.80 6.92 10.13
CA ASN A 162 -4.66 5.65 10.85
C ASN A 162 -3.27 5.03 10.72
N ASP A 163 -2.48 5.45 9.73
CA ASP A 163 -1.12 4.97 9.50
C ASP A 163 -0.06 5.90 10.11
N ALA A 164 -0.42 7.11 10.56
CA ALA A 164 0.52 8.08 11.10
C ALA A 164 1.37 7.54 12.27
N PRO A 165 0.83 6.80 13.26
CA PRO A 165 1.64 6.19 14.30
C PRO A 165 2.64 5.16 13.77
N ALA A 166 2.24 4.36 12.77
CA ALA A 166 3.09 3.37 12.13
C ALA A 166 4.19 4.02 11.27
N LEU A 167 3.85 5.09 10.51
CA LEU A 167 4.79 5.90 9.75
C LEU A 167 5.86 6.52 10.65
N ALA A 168 5.45 7.10 11.78
CA ALA A 168 6.38 7.69 12.77
C ALA A 168 7.27 6.65 13.48
N THR A 169 6.82 5.38 13.57
CA THR A 169 7.57 4.31 14.25
C THR A 169 8.62 3.67 13.33
N ALA A 170 8.40 3.66 12.02
CA ALA A 170 9.29 3.03 11.05
C ALA A 170 10.63 3.77 10.91
N ASP A 171 11.70 3.06 10.52
CA ASP A 171 13.02 3.66 10.27
C ASP A 171 13.00 4.57 9.03
N VAL A 172 12.18 4.22 8.03
CA VAL A 172 11.92 5.05 6.84
C VAL A 172 10.43 5.00 6.53
N SER A 173 9.81 6.15 6.33
CA SER A 173 8.38 6.23 6.06
C SER A 173 8.06 6.98 4.77
N PHE A 174 7.06 6.46 4.06
CA PHE A 174 6.57 7.00 2.81
C PHE A 174 5.07 7.29 2.93
N ALA A 175 4.68 8.57 2.81
CA ALA A 175 3.28 8.94 2.67
C ALA A 175 2.89 8.98 1.19
N ILE A 176 1.73 8.40 0.87
CA ILE A 176 1.20 8.40 -0.49
C ILE A 176 0.44 9.72 -0.74
N GLY A 177 0.53 10.28 -1.95
CA GLY A 177 0.09 11.64 -2.31
C GLY A 177 -1.38 12.03 -2.12
N THR A 178 -2.25 11.10 -1.71
CA THR A 178 -3.58 11.36 -1.16
C THR A 178 -3.59 11.39 0.36
N ALA A 179 -2.41 11.21 0.98
CA ALA A 179 -2.25 11.19 2.42
C ALA A 179 -2.73 12.52 3.04
N THR A 180 -3.34 12.40 4.21
CA THR A 180 -3.70 13.56 5.01
C THR A 180 -2.47 14.37 5.43
N GLU A 181 -2.63 15.65 5.75
CA GLU A 181 -1.53 16.50 6.24
C GLU A 181 -0.79 15.82 7.40
N ILE A 182 -1.50 15.20 8.32
CA ILE A 182 -0.91 14.48 9.47
C ILE A 182 -0.01 13.31 9.01
N ALA A 183 -0.43 12.54 8.03
CA ALA A 183 0.38 11.43 7.51
C ALA A 183 1.60 11.95 6.72
N MET A 184 1.47 13.09 6.04
CA MET A 184 2.58 13.73 5.34
C MET A 184 3.62 14.30 6.32
N GLU A 185 3.20 14.87 7.45
CA GLU A 185 4.11 15.34 8.51
C GLU A 185 4.83 14.19 9.22
N ALA A 186 4.17 13.04 9.37
CA ALA A 186 4.76 11.85 9.99
C ALA A 186 5.76 11.10 9.10
N ALA A 187 5.77 11.36 7.79
CA ALA A 187 6.58 10.62 6.83
C ALA A 187 7.87 11.34 6.46
N ASN A 188 8.96 10.56 6.28
CA ASN A 188 10.24 11.09 5.79
C ASN A 188 10.18 11.47 4.30
N ILE A 189 9.33 10.78 3.52
CA ILE A 189 9.23 10.93 2.07
C ILE A 189 7.75 10.99 1.68
N THR A 190 7.36 12.00 0.91
CA THR A 190 6.01 12.09 0.35
C THR A 190 6.03 11.69 -1.13
N LEU A 191 5.23 10.68 -1.48
CA LEU A 191 5.10 10.17 -2.84
C LEU A 191 3.94 10.89 -3.55
N VAL A 192 4.28 11.75 -4.50
CA VAL A 192 3.29 12.44 -5.31
C VAL A 192 2.59 11.44 -6.24
N ARG A 193 1.25 11.54 -6.39
CA ARG A 193 0.37 10.69 -7.21
C ARG A 193 -0.03 9.33 -6.63
N GLY A 194 0.26 9.04 -5.38
CA GLY A 194 -0.32 7.89 -4.68
C GLY A 194 0.01 6.52 -5.26
N ASP A 195 1.21 6.34 -5.85
CA ASP A 195 1.61 5.10 -6.50
C ASP A 195 2.79 4.46 -5.76
N ILE A 196 2.61 3.22 -5.31
CA ILE A 196 3.66 2.40 -4.66
C ILE A 196 4.89 2.23 -5.58
N LEU A 197 4.70 2.29 -6.90
CA LEU A 197 5.81 2.25 -7.85
C LEU A 197 6.85 3.32 -7.54
N LYS A 198 6.42 4.50 -7.08
CA LYS A 198 7.33 5.60 -6.70
C LYS A 198 8.19 5.29 -5.48
N ALA A 199 7.72 4.45 -4.56
CA ALA A 199 8.55 3.95 -3.47
C ALA A 199 9.68 3.05 -4.00
N GLY A 200 9.37 2.15 -4.92
CA GLY A 200 10.38 1.32 -5.61
C GLY A 200 11.42 2.17 -6.36
N GLU A 201 10.98 3.19 -7.07
CA GLU A 201 11.87 4.16 -7.75
C GLU A 201 12.77 4.92 -6.75
N ALA A 202 12.22 5.41 -5.63
CA ALA A 202 12.98 6.09 -4.59
C ALA A 202 14.05 5.19 -3.97
N LEU A 203 13.72 3.92 -3.70
CA LEU A 203 14.67 2.93 -3.21
C LEU A 203 15.80 2.64 -4.22
N LYS A 204 15.49 2.51 -5.51
CA LYS A 204 16.49 2.35 -6.58
C LYS A 204 17.42 3.55 -6.66
N LEU A 205 16.84 4.75 -6.61
CA LEU A 205 17.60 6.01 -6.62
C LEU A 205 18.54 6.10 -5.41
N SER A 206 18.05 5.80 -4.21
CA SER A 206 18.83 5.76 -2.98
C SER A 206 20.03 4.79 -3.09
N LYS A 207 19.79 3.56 -3.58
CA LYS A 207 20.89 2.58 -3.82
C LYS A 207 21.93 3.14 -4.80
N GLN A 208 21.49 3.79 -5.87
CA GLN A 208 22.43 4.36 -6.86
C GLN A 208 23.22 5.54 -6.29
N ILE A 209 22.59 6.41 -5.51
CA ILE A 209 23.24 7.51 -4.79
C ILE A 209 24.32 6.95 -3.85
N MET A 210 23.98 5.96 -3.02
CA MET A 210 24.91 5.33 -2.09
C MET A 210 26.10 4.66 -2.81
N LYS A 211 25.85 4.04 -3.96
CA LYS A 211 26.92 3.48 -4.81
C LYS A 211 27.86 4.59 -5.30
N THR A 212 27.31 5.69 -5.77
CA THR A 212 28.09 6.84 -6.24
C THR A 212 28.89 7.49 -5.11
N ILE A 213 28.30 7.65 -3.92
CA ILE A 213 29.01 8.15 -2.72
C ILE A 213 30.19 7.25 -2.37
N LYS A 214 29.98 5.94 -2.30
CA LYS A 214 31.07 4.96 -2.02
C LYS A 214 32.19 5.04 -3.04
N GLN A 215 31.86 5.18 -4.33
CA GLN A 215 32.85 5.35 -5.40
C GLN A 215 33.62 6.67 -5.25
N ASN A 216 32.94 7.76 -4.97
CA ASN A 216 33.57 9.05 -4.76
C ASN A 216 34.53 9.02 -3.55
N LEU A 217 34.09 8.39 -2.48
CA LEU A 217 34.89 8.24 -1.27
C LEU A 217 36.12 7.38 -1.53
N PHE A 218 35.99 6.26 -2.27
CA PHE A 218 37.08 5.43 -2.68
C PHE A 218 38.14 6.20 -3.47
N TRP A 219 37.74 6.99 -4.45
CA TRP A 219 38.68 7.82 -5.21
C TRP A 219 39.32 8.89 -4.35
N ALA A 220 38.55 9.61 -3.54
CA ALA A 220 39.07 10.66 -2.66
C ALA A 220 40.10 10.14 -1.65
N PHE A 221 39.83 8.98 -1.03
CA PHE A 221 40.80 8.36 -0.10
C PHE A 221 41.95 7.68 -0.83
N GLY A 222 41.71 7.05 -1.96
CA GLY A 222 42.74 6.33 -2.74
C GLY A 222 43.90 7.24 -3.11
N TYR A 223 43.65 8.42 -3.61
CA TYR A 223 44.69 9.39 -3.92
C TYR A 223 45.49 9.81 -2.68
N ASN A 224 44.85 10.02 -1.54
CA ASN A 224 45.52 10.42 -0.31
C ASN A 224 46.36 9.25 0.29
N VAL A 225 45.82 8.04 0.29
CA VAL A 225 46.55 6.83 0.79
C VAL A 225 47.84 6.55 0.00
N LEU A 226 47.83 6.84 -1.31
CA LEU A 226 49.02 6.71 -2.13
C LEU A 226 49.96 7.89 -2.00
N ALA A 227 49.45 9.11 -1.97
CA ALA A 227 50.24 10.34 -1.96
C ALA A 227 50.98 10.59 -0.63
N ILE A 228 50.35 10.27 0.53
CA ILE A 228 50.93 10.54 1.85
C ILE A 228 52.26 9.75 2.08
N PRO A 229 52.35 8.43 1.85
CA PRO A 229 53.61 7.71 1.98
C PRO A 229 54.68 8.22 1.00
N LEU A 230 54.31 8.50 -0.25
CA LEU A 230 55.23 9.03 -1.24
C LEU A 230 55.80 10.39 -0.83
N ALA A 231 54.99 11.25 -0.23
CA ALA A 231 55.43 12.51 0.34
C ALA A 231 56.36 12.34 1.54
N ALA A 232 56.03 11.38 2.43
CA ALA A 232 56.85 11.09 3.61
C ALA A 232 58.25 10.55 3.24
N PHE A 233 58.39 9.82 2.14
CA PHE A 233 59.68 9.35 1.60
C PHE A 233 60.41 10.40 0.72
N GLY A 234 59.83 11.62 0.59
CA GLY A 234 60.44 12.67 -0.24
C GLY A 234 60.36 12.40 -1.76
N LEU A 235 59.53 11.42 -2.18
CA LEU A 235 59.41 11.00 -3.57
C LEU A 235 58.30 11.77 -4.31
N LEU A 236 57.51 12.64 -3.63
CA LEU A 236 56.41 13.34 -4.20
C LEU A 236 56.83 14.75 -4.68
N ASN A 237 56.75 14.94 -6.00
CA ASN A 237 56.90 16.27 -6.59
C ASN A 237 55.62 17.09 -6.32
N PRO A 238 55.74 18.35 -5.79
CA PRO A 238 54.57 19.20 -5.51
C PRO A 238 53.65 19.44 -6.68
N MET A 239 54.13 19.54 -7.91
CA MET A 239 53.29 19.67 -9.11
C MET A 239 52.48 18.39 -9.40
N ILE A 240 53.07 17.20 -9.19
CA ILE A 240 52.36 15.92 -9.35
C ILE A 240 51.28 15.81 -8.28
N ALA A 241 51.56 16.20 -7.03
CA ALA A 241 50.57 16.21 -5.95
C ALA A 241 49.38 17.13 -6.25
N ALA A 242 49.66 18.34 -6.71
CA ALA A 242 48.58 19.28 -7.11
C ALA A 242 47.74 18.77 -8.28
N GLY A 243 48.42 18.15 -9.29
CA GLY A 243 47.72 17.50 -10.40
C GLY A 243 46.80 16.35 -9.93
N ALA A 244 47.33 15.46 -9.05
CA ALA A 244 46.52 14.35 -8.51
C ALA A 244 45.28 14.83 -7.72
N MET A 245 45.41 15.90 -6.91
CA MET A 245 44.29 16.51 -6.20
C MET A 245 43.23 17.11 -7.14
N ALA A 246 43.67 17.80 -8.22
CA ALA A 246 42.76 18.33 -9.24
C ALA A 246 42.00 17.20 -9.95
N PHE A 247 42.70 16.12 -10.33
CA PHE A 247 42.08 14.92 -10.93
C PHE A 247 41.10 14.23 -10.00
N SER A 248 41.39 14.15 -8.71
CA SER A 248 40.47 13.61 -7.70
C SER A 248 39.17 14.41 -7.67
N SER A 249 39.25 15.73 -7.60
CA SER A 249 38.09 16.62 -7.58
C SER A 249 37.25 16.49 -8.86
N VAL A 250 37.90 16.50 -10.04
CA VAL A 250 37.23 16.33 -11.32
C VAL A 250 36.56 14.94 -11.42
N SER A 251 37.21 13.89 -10.94
CA SER A 251 36.67 12.52 -10.93
C SER A 251 35.38 12.42 -10.08
N VAL A 252 35.39 13.00 -8.87
CA VAL A 252 34.24 13.02 -7.96
C VAL A 252 33.06 13.80 -8.59
N VAL A 253 33.32 14.97 -9.16
CA VAL A 253 32.27 15.78 -9.81
C VAL A 253 31.70 15.04 -11.03
N SER A 254 32.58 14.51 -11.90
CA SER A 254 32.16 13.79 -13.09
C SER A 254 31.34 12.55 -12.77
N ASN A 255 31.75 11.76 -11.73
CA ASN A 255 31.00 10.60 -11.28
C ASN A 255 29.64 11.00 -10.68
N SER A 256 29.57 12.09 -9.92
CA SER A 256 28.31 12.62 -9.37
C SER A 256 27.37 13.11 -10.46
N LEU A 257 27.88 13.73 -11.53
CA LEU A 257 27.06 14.18 -12.67
C LEU A 257 26.43 13.00 -13.45
N ARG A 258 26.98 11.79 -13.37
CA ARG A 258 26.37 10.60 -13.97
C ARG A 258 25.01 10.27 -13.36
N LEU A 259 24.73 10.68 -12.09
CA LEU A 259 23.41 10.53 -11.47
C LEU A 259 22.33 11.28 -12.23
N ARG A 260 22.64 12.42 -12.87
CA ARG A 260 21.68 13.19 -13.67
C ARG A 260 21.11 12.37 -14.83
N ASN A 261 21.86 11.43 -15.37
CA ASN A 261 21.46 10.59 -16.49
C ASN A 261 20.92 9.23 -16.05
N PHE A 262 20.74 9.03 -14.72
CA PHE A 262 20.16 7.80 -14.20
C PHE A 262 18.68 7.79 -14.53
N LYS A 263 18.28 6.88 -15.42
CA LYS A 263 16.87 6.66 -15.76
C LYS A 263 16.28 5.68 -14.75
N LEU A 264 15.29 6.13 -14.01
CA LEU A 264 14.38 5.28 -13.26
C LEU A 264 13.55 4.53 -14.30
N GLY A 265 14.03 3.38 -14.73
CA GLY A 265 13.42 2.60 -15.81
C GLY A 265 12.16 1.93 -15.31
N ALA A 266 11.00 2.47 -15.62
CA ALA A 266 9.81 1.68 -15.77
C ALA A 266 9.95 0.86 -17.06
N LYS A 267 10.23 -0.44 -16.96
CA LYS A 267 9.78 -1.37 -17.99
C LYS A 267 8.27 -1.54 -17.79
N VAL A 268 7.51 -0.61 -18.34
CA VAL A 268 6.14 -0.89 -18.70
C VAL A 268 6.22 -1.59 -20.05
N SER A 269 6.07 -2.88 -20.04
CA SER A 269 5.78 -3.67 -21.23
C SER A 269 4.32 -4.06 -21.19
#